data_f2d34c0f537278f21deedc2c6b1c886e
#
_entry.id   f2d34c0f537278f21deedc2c6b1c886e
#
_cell.length_a   1.000
_cell.length_b   1.000
_cell.length_c   1.000
_cell.angle_alpha   90.00
_cell.angle_beta   90.00
_cell.angle_gamma   90.00
#
_symmetry.space_group_name_H-M   'P 1'
#
loop_
_entity.id
_entity.type
_entity.pdbx_description
1 polymer ?
#
loop_
_entity_poly.entity_id
_entity_poly.type
_entity_poly.pdbx_seq_one_letter_code
_entity_poly.pdbx_strand_id
1 'polypeptide(L)'
;MSDHESTAGVGTNAAPRDAEPFAVPAPLDQVPDPAQRQDLPLPDSDPGPRRSPKRRGRWVVAGIAIGAAVAMAVTGVVVLVTRDGGPDHPSTWDPTVAELVPFVEHEKGASFEHPVSVVVLDEAQFKERLSVDDELTEEDREEIEQAEAALRALGLNGGKGSLVEQVDTLMTEGTAAYYDPDQDEIVVPETSAGNVAAQATLVHELTHALQDQLGQLDDADTSDAQAGLEALIEGEAEHVQTAWIEELTDAERDRLAEDEGDTADEVSGELEDVNPALIALFTLPYTVGETMVSMLDDANRLDDAFDDPPGSTADLLDPLRWLDPVEAVEVEAPTLGEGEEQQGDDAVLGAHFLYLMLASVLEPSDALDAVSGWGGDQMRFYRTADGADCLRASIVGVTAEDTSRIGDALESWVESRPDGAASTSESGGLAHLDACDPGTTPETLTEEMAHVPAFRAELVSLFVESGANLEAATCAATDVLGRLPMDVLMAAESSSNDEDRIREAVEAAVRSCTG
;
A
#
# COMPACT_ATOMS: atom_id res chain seq x y z
N MET A 1 8.11 -77.32 -7.79
CA MET A 1 6.73 -77.74 -8.03
C MET A 1 5.88 -76.49 -8.06
N SER A 2 5.45 -76.22 -9.27
CA SER A 2 4.30 -75.43 -9.75
C SER A 2 4.41 -73.93 -9.53
N ASP A 3 4.90 -73.15 -10.44
CA ASP A 3 4.37 -72.56 -11.70
C ASP A 3 2.95 -71.96 -11.52
N HIS A 4 2.85 -70.66 -11.62
CA HIS A 4 1.89 -70.01 -12.52
C HIS A 4 2.35 -68.56 -12.84
N GLU A 5 2.75 -68.38 -14.09
CA GLU A 5 2.82 -67.11 -14.78
C GLU A 5 1.43 -66.45 -14.85
N SER A 6 1.38 -65.13 -14.77
CA SER A 6 0.34 -64.37 -15.44
C SER A 6 0.85 -63.03 -15.93
N THR A 7 0.70 -62.85 -17.15
CA THR A 7 1.12 -61.89 -18.14
C THR A 7 0.81 -60.44 -17.86
N ALA A 8 1.76 -59.62 -18.34
CA ALA A 8 1.72 -58.17 -18.48
C ALA A 8 0.50 -57.63 -19.25
N GLY A 9 -0.07 -56.56 -18.75
CA GLY A 9 -0.94 -55.63 -19.48
C GLY A 9 -0.24 -54.29 -19.61
N VAL A 10 0.17 -53.95 -20.82
CA VAL A 10 0.70 -52.66 -21.21
C VAL A 10 -0.46 -51.66 -21.25
N GLY A 11 -0.50 -50.75 -20.30
CA GLY A 11 -1.40 -49.59 -20.30
C GLY A 11 -0.68 -48.42 -20.95
N THR A 12 -1.20 -47.96 -22.04
CA THR A 12 -0.75 -46.82 -22.85
C THR A 12 -0.88 -45.52 -22.06
N ASN A 13 0.21 -44.75 -21.96
CA ASN A 13 0.25 -43.36 -21.56
C ASN A 13 -0.75 -42.53 -22.38
N ALA A 14 -1.76 -41.98 -21.76
CA ALA A 14 -2.52 -40.85 -22.28
C ALA A 14 -1.79 -39.56 -21.91
N ALA A 15 -1.51 -38.75 -22.90
CA ALA A 15 -0.96 -37.42 -22.77
C ALA A 15 -1.91 -36.54 -21.94
N PRO A 16 -1.39 -35.52 -21.19
CA PRO A 16 -2.24 -34.57 -20.50
C PRO A 16 -3.11 -33.83 -21.53
N ARG A 17 -4.38 -33.71 -21.24
CA ARG A 17 -5.32 -32.89 -22.00
C ARG A 17 -4.99 -31.44 -21.69
N ASP A 18 -4.80 -30.68 -22.77
CA ASP A 18 -4.75 -29.22 -22.73
C ASP A 18 -5.91 -28.71 -21.86
N ALA A 19 -5.59 -27.89 -20.85
CA ALA A 19 -6.58 -27.16 -20.09
C ALA A 19 -7.23 -26.16 -21.05
N GLU A 20 -8.51 -26.30 -21.30
CA GLU A 20 -9.26 -25.28 -22.02
C GLU A 20 -9.38 -24.05 -21.09
N PRO A 21 -9.12 -22.83 -21.60
CA PRO A 21 -9.34 -21.62 -20.82
C PRO A 21 -10.81 -21.51 -20.43
N PHE A 22 -11.09 -20.97 -19.24
CA PHE A 22 -12.42 -20.76 -18.69
C PHE A 22 -13.34 -20.12 -19.74
N ALA A 23 -14.43 -20.78 -20.08
CA ALA A 23 -15.45 -20.24 -20.97
C ALA A 23 -16.21 -19.11 -20.24
N VAL A 24 -15.87 -17.88 -20.57
CA VAL A 24 -16.65 -16.68 -20.21
C VAL A 24 -18.00 -16.76 -20.90
N PRO A 25 -19.14 -16.50 -20.23
CA PRO A 25 -20.43 -16.36 -20.91
C PRO A 25 -20.37 -15.24 -21.93
N ALA A 26 -20.96 -15.46 -23.11
CA ALA A 26 -20.95 -14.52 -24.22
C ALA A 26 -21.45 -13.12 -23.84
N PRO A 27 -20.84 -12.03 -24.38
CA PRO A 27 -21.21 -10.67 -24.07
C PRO A 27 -22.63 -10.37 -24.53
N LEU A 28 -23.38 -9.68 -23.67
CA LEU A 28 -24.68 -9.12 -24.01
C LEU A 28 -24.47 -7.95 -24.99
N ASP A 29 -24.81 -8.19 -26.26
CA ASP A 29 -24.91 -7.17 -27.30
C ASP A 29 -25.90 -6.08 -26.86
N GLN A 30 -25.38 -4.89 -26.55
CA GLN A 30 -25.93 -3.58 -26.90
C GLN A 30 -25.14 -2.46 -26.20
N VAL A 31 -24.03 -2.03 -26.83
CA VAL A 31 -23.45 -0.72 -26.55
C VAL A 31 -24.07 0.28 -27.55
N PRO A 32 -24.64 1.42 -27.11
CA PRO A 32 -25.11 2.46 -28.02
C PRO A 32 -23.94 3.17 -28.72
N ASP A 33 -24.15 3.41 -30.03
CA ASP A 33 -23.24 4.11 -30.95
C ASP A 33 -22.71 5.46 -30.40
N PRO A 34 -21.39 5.70 -30.40
CA PRO A 34 -20.76 6.93 -29.91
C PRO A 34 -21.12 8.23 -30.66
N ALA A 35 -21.84 8.14 -31.77
CA ALA A 35 -22.15 9.28 -32.63
C ALA A 35 -23.28 10.21 -32.14
N GLN A 36 -23.83 10.07 -30.94
CA GLN A 36 -24.95 10.90 -30.42
C GLN A 36 -24.61 11.69 -29.14
N ARG A 37 -23.39 12.12 -28.93
CA ARG A 37 -23.07 13.10 -27.87
C ARG A 37 -23.21 14.51 -28.45
N GLN A 38 -24.24 15.22 -27.99
CA GLN A 38 -24.45 16.65 -28.29
C GLN A 38 -23.42 17.47 -27.48
N ASP A 39 -22.71 18.35 -28.20
CA ASP A 39 -21.78 19.35 -27.65
C ASP A 39 -22.50 20.25 -26.63
N LEU A 40 -22.10 20.16 -25.36
CA LEU A 40 -22.36 21.18 -24.36
C LEU A 40 -21.11 22.07 -24.24
N PRO A 41 -21.23 23.40 -24.24
CA PRO A 41 -20.09 24.28 -24.14
C PRO A 41 -19.45 24.21 -22.76
N LEU A 42 -18.11 23.99 -22.74
CA LEU A 42 -17.28 24.08 -21.55
C LEU A 42 -17.29 25.52 -21.00
N PRO A 43 -17.35 25.73 -19.68
CA PRO A 43 -17.13 27.05 -19.09
C PRO A 43 -15.67 27.45 -19.23
N ASP A 44 -15.44 28.73 -19.56
CA ASP A 44 -14.12 29.35 -19.67
C ASP A 44 -13.33 29.19 -18.37
N SER A 45 -12.22 28.46 -18.43
CA SER A 45 -11.26 28.34 -17.33
C SER A 45 -10.43 29.63 -17.25
N ASP A 46 -10.68 30.43 -16.24
CA ASP A 46 -9.83 31.55 -15.83
C ASP A 46 -8.57 30.98 -15.15
N PRO A 47 -7.34 31.26 -15.60
CA PRO A 47 -6.15 30.77 -14.92
C PRO A 47 -6.01 31.47 -13.57
N GLY A 48 -6.35 30.76 -12.50
CA GLY A 48 -6.15 31.20 -11.12
C GLY A 48 -4.69 31.60 -10.84
N PRO A 49 -4.45 32.39 -9.80
CA PRO A 49 -3.11 32.93 -9.54
C PRO A 49 -2.12 31.80 -9.24
N ARG A 50 -1.01 31.77 -9.97
CA ARG A 50 0.13 30.88 -9.74
C ARG A 50 0.53 30.99 -8.27
N ARG A 51 0.43 29.87 -7.54
CA ARG A 51 0.95 29.74 -6.18
C ARG A 51 2.45 30.01 -6.23
N SER A 52 2.92 30.97 -5.43
CA SER A 52 4.34 31.22 -5.24
C SER A 52 4.96 29.98 -4.56
N PRO A 53 6.23 29.62 -4.87
CA PRO A 53 6.88 28.48 -4.24
C PRO A 53 6.89 28.71 -2.73
N LYS A 54 6.17 27.87 -1.99
CA LYS A 54 6.30 27.80 -0.54
C LYS A 54 7.74 27.35 -0.26
N ARG A 55 8.44 28.07 0.58
CA ARG A 55 9.75 27.67 1.09
C ARG A 55 9.58 26.26 1.66
N ARG A 56 10.27 25.29 1.08
CA ARG A 56 10.48 23.97 1.68
C ARG A 56 11.09 24.21 3.06
N GLY A 57 10.27 24.17 4.10
CA GLY A 57 10.67 24.31 5.49
C GLY A 57 10.96 22.93 6.02
N ARG A 58 12.07 22.82 6.74
CA ARG A 58 12.43 21.68 7.59
C ARG A 58 11.20 21.06 8.23
N TRP A 59 10.69 19.99 7.65
CA TRP A 59 9.80 19.03 8.30
C TRP A 59 10.61 17.76 8.56
N VAL A 60 11.64 17.92 9.37
CA VAL A 60 12.26 16.80 10.04
C VAL A 60 11.42 16.60 11.31
N VAL A 61 10.71 15.49 11.37
CA VAL A 61 10.27 14.84 12.60
C VAL A 61 9.46 15.73 13.56
N ALA A 62 8.39 16.33 13.11
CA ALA A 62 7.36 16.85 14.01
C ALA A 62 6.04 16.17 13.66
N GLY A 63 5.75 15.07 14.27
CA GLY A 63 4.55 14.25 14.09
C GLY A 63 4.85 12.89 13.48
N ILE A 64 5.62 12.05 14.17
CA ILE A 64 5.55 10.61 13.97
C ILE A 64 4.17 10.16 14.48
N ALA A 65 3.14 10.49 13.73
CA ALA A 65 2.03 9.57 13.64
C ALA A 65 2.61 8.28 13.09
N ILE A 66 2.21 7.17 13.65
CA ILE A 66 2.74 5.82 13.43
C ILE A 66 2.94 5.48 11.93
N GLY A 67 2.22 6.12 11.00
CA GLY A 67 2.37 5.97 9.54
C GLY A 67 3.53 6.75 8.90
N ALA A 68 3.92 7.89 9.43
CA ALA A 68 4.94 8.73 8.81
C ALA A 68 6.36 8.18 8.96
N ALA A 69 6.63 7.36 9.98
CA ALA A 69 7.97 6.75 10.16
C ALA A 69 8.27 5.68 9.10
N VAL A 70 7.24 5.03 8.55
CA VAL A 70 7.40 4.03 7.49
C VAL A 70 7.31 4.68 6.11
N ALA A 71 6.39 5.63 5.91
CA ALA A 71 6.19 6.31 4.64
C ALA A 71 7.33 7.29 4.27
N MET A 72 7.96 7.97 5.26
CA MET A 72 9.14 8.82 4.98
C MET A 72 10.39 8.04 4.60
N ALA A 73 10.41 6.74 4.85
CA ALA A 73 11.55 5.91 4.50
C ALA A 73 11.57 5.55 3.00
N VAL A 74 10.44 5.58 2.31
CA VAL A 74 10.34 5.26 0.88
C VAL A 74 10.57 6.49 -0.01
N THR A 75 10.16 7.67 0.42
CA THR A 75 10.31 8.93 -0.34
C THR A 75 11.58 9.72 -0.01
N GLY A 76 12.58 9.08 0.53
CA GLY A 76 13.88 9.68 0.75
C GLY A 76 14.11 10.11 2.19
N VAL A 77 15.07 9.44 2.82
CA VAL A 77 15.90 10.08 3.85
C VAL A 77 16.56 11.29 3.21
N VAL A 78 15.89 12.43 3.29
CA VAL A 78 16.40 13.69 2.77
C VAL A 78 17.47 14.18 3.72
N VAL A 79 18.71 13.81 3.47
CA VAL A 79 19.87 14.51 4.02
C VAL A 79 19.88 15.91 3.39
N LEU A 80 19.36 16.89 4.11
CA LEU A 80 19.46 18.30 3.74
C LEU A 80 20.92 18.76 3.77
N VAL A 81 21.66 18.43 2.73
CA VAL A 81 22.83 19.21 2.36
C VAL A 81 22.29 20.40 1.56
N THR A 82 22.05 21.53 2.24
CA THR A 82 21.70 22.78 1.59
C THR A 82 22.81 23.20 0.63
N ARG A 83 22.70 22.82 -0.64
CA ARG A 83 23.44 23.44 -1.73
C ARG A 83 22.69 24.69 -2.19
N ASP A 84 23.37 25.85 -2.17
CA ASP A 84 22.92 27.06 -2.85
C ASP A 84 23.12 26.88 -4.37
N GLY A 85 22.15 26.27 -5.04
CA GLY A 85 22.11 26.00 -6.48
C GLY A 85 21.32 24.70 -6.69
N GLY A 86 20.39 24.65 -7.60
CA GLY A 86 19.71 23.40 -7.97
C GLY A 86 20.72 22.31 -8.34
N PRO A 87 20.32 21.02 -8.32
CA PRO A 87 21.20 19.92 -8.68
C PRO A 87 21.83 20.13 -10.06
N ASP A 88 23.13 19.82 -10.18
CA ASP A 88 23.85 19.88 -11.47
C ASP A 88 23.45 18.62 -12.28
N HIS A 89 22.34 18.64 -13.01
CA HIS A 89 21.92 17.53 -13.85
C HIS A 89 22.86 17.31 -15.07
N PRO A 90 23.01 16.08 -15.55
CA PRO A 90 23.83 15.74 -16.69
C PRO A 90 23.25 16.34 -17.99
N SER A 91 24.13 16.58 -18.99
CA SER A 91 23.70 17.09 -20.30
C SER A 91 23.18 16.00 -21.25
N THR A 92 23.33 14.74 -20.90
CA THR A 92 22.93 13.56 -21.70
C THR A 92 22.58 12.43 -20.76
N TRP A 93 21.63 11.62 -21.14
CA TRP A 93 21.25 10.40 -20.44
C TRP A 93 22.44 9.43 -20.29
N ASP A 94 22.48 8.76 -19.14
CA ASP A 94 23.37 7.61 -18.94
C ASP A 94 22.97 6.48 -19.92
N PRO A 95 23.96 5.77 -20.52
CA PRO A 95 23.66 4.67 -21.44
C PRO A 95 22.80 3.55 -20.85
N THR A 96 22.77 3.37 -19.54
CA THR A 96 21.95 2.34 -18.85
C THR A 96 20.47 2.61 -18.94
N VAL A 97 20.06 3.88 -18.98
CA VAL A 97 18.65 4.29 -19.00
C VAL A 97 18.22 4.92 -20.33
N ALA A 98 19.18 5.33 -21.18
CA ALA A 98 18.90 6.09 -22.41
C ALA A 98 17.90 5.42 -23.38
N GLU A 99 17.86 4.09 -23.43
CA GLU A 99 16.93 3.33 -24.28
C GLU A 99 15.54 3.17 -23.64
N LEU A 100 15.41 3.34 -22.31
CA LEU A 100 14.16 3.24 -21.54
C LEU A 100 13.38 4.57 -21.51
N VAL A 101 14.09 5.70 -21.55
CA VAL A 101 13.50 7.05 -21.46
C VAL A 101 12.35 7.28 -22.47
N PRO A 102 12.46 6.95 -23.77
CA PRO A 102 11.37 7.17 -24.72
C PRO A 102 10.12 6.34 -24.42
N PHE A 103 10.29 5.18 -23.76
CA PHE A 103 9.17 4.34 -23.30
C PHE A 103 8.44 5.05 -22.17
N VAL A 104 9.14 5.45 -21.11
CA VAL A 104 8.55 6.16 -19.96
C VAL A 104 7.85 7.44 -20.41
N GLU A 105 8.48 8.26 -21.28
CA GLU A 105 7.84 9.45 -21.86
C GLU A 105 6.56 9.14 -22.65
N HIS A 106 6.52 7.98 -23.30
CA HIS A 106 5.35 7.56 -24.08
C HIS A 106 4.18 7.18 -23.17
N GLU A 107 4.45 6.32 -22.19
CA GLU A 107 3.42 5.83 -21.25
C GLU A 107 2.88 6.97 -20.37
N LYS A 108 3.77 7.82 -19.85
CA LYS A 108 3.36 9.00 -19.07
C LYS A 108 2.69 10.10 -19.92
N GLY A 109 2.82 10.07 -21.25
CA GLY A 109 2.34 11.14 -22.11
C GLY A 109 3.04 12.49 -21.91
N ALA A 110 4.20 12.51 -21.24
CA ALA A 110 4.98 13.69 -20.87
C ALA A 110 6.45 13.49 -21.25
N SER A 111 7.26 14.55 -21.18
CA SER A 111 8.69 14.47 -21.49
C SER A 111 9.52 15.06 -20.38
N PHE A 112 10.68 14.48 -20.12
CA PHE A 112 11.65 15.00 -19.16
C PHE A 112 12.12 16.42 -19.56
N GLU A 113 12.24 17.29 -18.58
CA GLU A 113 12.85 18.61 -18.76
C GLU A 113 14.37 18.50 -18.92
N HIS A 114 15.02 17.55 -18.24
CA HIS A 114 16.45 17.26 -18.29
C HIS A 114 16.75 15.81 -17.94
N PRO A 115 17.92 15.26 -18.31
CA PRO A 115 18.37 13.95 -17.87
C PRO A 115 18.66 13.94 -16.36
N VAL A 116 18.45 12.82 -15.71
CA VAL A 116 18.85 12.54 -14.32
C VAL A 116 20.14 11.72 -14.26
N SER A 117 20.87 11.79 -13.16
CA SER A 117 22.08 11.00 -12.94
C SER A 117 21.74 9.56 -12.59
N VAL A 118 22.62 8.61 -12.95
CA VAL A 118 22.55 7.23 -12.46
C VAL A 118 23.80 6.92 -11.67
N VAL A 119 23.63 6.56 -10.41
CA VAL A 119 24.72 6.25 -9.47
C VAL A 119 24.69 4.76 -9.17
N VAL A 120 25.80 4.07 -9.48
CA VAL A 120 25.95 2.65 -9.18
C VAL A 120 26.84 2.51 -7.95
N LEU A 121 26.31 1.86 -6.91
CA LEU A 121 27.00 1.64 -5.64
C LEU A 121 27.29 0.16 -5.43
N ASP A 122 28.39 -0.17 -4.73
CA ASP A 122 28.49 -1.52 -4.19
C ASP A 122 27.42 -1.77 -3.12
N GLU A 123 27.10 -3.03 -2.87
CA GLU A 123 26.00 -3.41 -1.99
C GLU A 123 26.10 -2.80 -0.57
N ALA A 124 27.32 -2.73 -0.03
CA ALA A 124 27.53 -2.15 1.31
C ALA A 124 27.27 -0.63 1.31
N GLN A 125 27.71 0.08 0.27
CA GLN A 125 27.46 1.51 0.11
C GLN A 125 25.97 1.80 -0.16
N PHE A 126 25.30 0.93 -0.90
CA PHE A 126 23.87 1.04 -1.16
C PHE A 126 23.06 0.90 0.13
N LYS A 127 23.33 -0.15 0.93
CA LYS A 127 22.68 -0.36 2.24
C LYS A 127 23.05 0.76 3.24
N GLU A 128 24.32 1.21 3.29
CA GLU A 128 24.73 2.34 4.14
C GLU A 128 23.93 3.63 3.80
N ARG A 129 23.61 3.83 2.52
CA ARG A 129 22.85 5.00 2.07
C ARG A 129 21.33 4.91 2.35
N LEU A 130 20.80 3.70 2.50
CA LEU A 130 19.40 3.43 2.89
C LEU A 130 19.20 3.33 4.40
N SER A 131 20.30 3.14 5.17
CA SER A 131 20.22 2.98 6.63
C SER A 131 19.75 4.27 7.31
N VAL A 132 18.76 4.12 8.17
CA VAL A 132 18.14 5.23 8.91
C VAL A 132 18.82 5.48 10.28
N ASP A 133 19.53 4.48 10.87
CA ASP A 133 20.02 4.56 12.26
C ASP A 133 21.13 5.59 12.46
N ASP A 134 22.04 5.76 11.48
CA ASP A 134 23.20 6.64 11.60
C ASP A 134 22.85 8.15 11.56
N GLU A 135 21.66 8.52 11.10
CA GLU A 135 21.22 9.91 10.93
C GLU A 135 20.27 10.40 12.04
N LEU A 136 19.79 9.50 12.91
CA LEU A 136 18.81 9.83 13.96
C LEU A 136 19.40 10.71 15.05
N THR A 137 18.74 11.84 15.31
CA THR A 137 19.01 12.72 16.47
C THR A 137 18.45 12.12 17.76
N GLU A 138 18.76 12.73 18.92
CA GLU A 138 18.16 12.33 20.20
C GLU A 138 16.64 12.58 20.22
N GLU A 139 16.17 13.63 19.54
CA GLU A 139 14.75 13.99 19.42
C GLU A 139 14.01 12.94 18.59
N ASP A 140 14.61 12.51 17.47
CA ASP A 140 14.05 11.45 16.61
C ASP A 140 13.89 10.13 17.38
N ARG A 141 14.88 9.79 18.22
CA ARG A 141 14.83 8.57 19.04
C ARG A 141 13.72 8.64 20.11
N GLU A 142 13.47 9.80 20.71
CA GLU A 142 12.37 10.00 21.66
C GLU A 142 11.00 9.84 20.95
N GLU A 143 10.87 10.31 19.72
CA GLU A 143 9.64 10.16 18.93
C GLU A 143 9.43 8.70 18.49
N ILE A 144 10.48 7.99 18.11
CA ILE A 144 10.42 6.56 17.80
C ILE A 144 10.00 5.75 19.04
N GLU A 145 10.52 6.06 20.22
CA GLU A 145 10.07 5.41 21.47
C GLU A 145 8.56 5.64 21.74
N GLN A 146 8.03 6.81 21.39
CA GLN A 146 6.60 7.10 21.48
C GLN A 146 5.80 6.28 20.46
N ALA A 147 6.29 6.17 19.21
CA ALA A 147 5.67 5.36 18.18
C ALA A 147 5.63 3.87 18.57
N GLU A 148 6.72 3.35 19.15
CA GLU A 148 6.75 1.98 19.70
C GLU A 148 5.71 1.77 20.81
N ALA A 149 5.59 2.74 21.73
CA ALA A 149 4.60 2.67 22.80
C ALA A 149 3.17 2.70 22.24
N ALA A 150 2.93 3.50 21.20
CA ALA A 150 1.64 3.57 20.52
C ALA A 150 1.31 2.27 19.78
N LEU A 151 2.26 1.68 19.04
CA LEU A 151 2.08 0.38 18.41
C LEU A 151 1.77 -0.72 19.44
N ARG A 152 2.42 -0.70 20.61
CA ARG A 152 2.10 -1.63 21.70
C ARG A 152 0.72 -1.36 22.29
N ALA A 153 0.32 -0.11 22.46
CA ALA A 153 -1.02 0.27 22.92
C ALA A 153 -2.10 -0.23 21.95
N LEU A 154 -1.86 -0.12 20.64
CA LEU A 154 -2.74 -0.62 19.58
C LEU A 154 -2.66 -2.15 19.37
N GLY A 155 -1.69 -2.84 20.01
CA GLY A 155 -1.50 -4.27 19.85
C GLY A 155 -0.81 -4.69 18.56
N LEU A 156 -0.14 -3.75 17.91
CA LEU A 156 0.55 -3.93 16.63
C LEU A 156 2.05 -4.17 16.76
N ASN A 157 2.63 -4.13 17.97
CA ASN A 157 4.03 -4.45 18.21
C ASN A 157 4.15 -5.47 19.35
N GLY A 158 4.46 -6.71 18.98
CA GLY A 158 4.67 -7.82 19.91
C GLY A 158 6.02 -7.80 20.65
N GLY A 159 6.85 -6.76 20.45
CA GLY A 159 8.17 -6.62 21.09
C GLY A 159 9.30 -7.35 20.34
N LYS A 160 9.18 -7.53 19.05
CA LYS A 160 10.26 -8.01 18.17
C LYS A 160 11.20 -6.85 17.84
N GLY A 161 12.36 -6.74 18.48
CA GLY A 161 13.37 -5.72 18.17
C GLY A 161 12.93 -4.27 18.41
N SER A 162 13.78 -3.31 18.11
CA SER A 162 13.41 -1.89 18.07
C SER A 162 12.73 -1.54 16.75
N LEU A 163 11.88 -0.53 16.75
CA LEU A 163 11.26 -0.03 15.51
C LEU A 163 12.31 0.44 14.51
N VAL A 164 13.39 1.08 14.99
CA VAL A 164 14.53 1.50 14.15
C VAL A 164 15.14 0.32 13.41
N GLU A 165 15.48 -0.77 14.14
CA GLU A 165 16.07 -1.96 13.52
C GLU A 165 15.14 -2.59 12.47
N GLN A 166 13.84 -2.61 12.73
CA GLN A 166 12.87 -3.17 11.79
C GLN A 166 12.69 -2.30 10.54
N VAL A 167 12.61 -0.97 10.70
CA VAL A 167 12.54 -0.03 9.58
C VAL A 167 13.84 -0.07 8.78
N ASP A 168 15.00 -0.09 9.45
CA ASP A 168 16.30 -0.21 8.77
C ASP A 168 16.39 -1.49 7.92
N THR A 169 15.89 -2.61 8.45
CA THR A 169 15.80 -3.87 7.70
C THR A 169 14.87 -3.76 6.49
N LEU A 170 13.68 -3.17 6.66
CA LEU A 170 12.74 -2.95 5.55
C LEU A 170 13.37 -2.11 4.44
N MET A 171 14.09 -1.05 4.80
CA MET A 171 14.73 -0.15 3.84
C MET A 171 15.90 -0.83 3.11
N THR A 172 16.77 -1.49 3.87
CA THR A 172 18.02 -2.03 3.29
C THR A 172 17.82 -3.33 2.53
N GLU A 173 16.83 -4.14 2.90
CA GLU A 173 16.55 -5.44 2.26
C GLU A 173 15.34 -5.37 1.32
N GLY A 174 14.40 -4.45 1.54
CA GLY A 174 13.19 -4.29 0.72
C GLY A 174 13.36 -3.39 -0.51
N THR A 175 14.46 -2.62 -0.61
CA THR A 175 14.68 -1.65 -1.71
C THR A 175 15.64 -2.18 -2.76
N ALA A 176 15.19 -2.29 -4.00
CA ALA A 176 16.00 -2.78 -5.13
C ALA A 176 16.80 -1.65 -5.84
N ALA A 177 16.25 -0.46 -5.90
CA ALA A 177 16.82 0.80 -6.37
C ALA A 177 15.94 1.94 -5.85
N TYR A 178 16.33 3.20 -6.05
CA TYR A 178 15.47 4.34 -5.74
C TYR A 178 15.89 5.61 -6.51
N TYR A 179 14.92 6.49 -6.74
CA TYR A 179 15.16 7.85 -7.20
C TYR A 179 15.29 8.79 -6.00
N ASP A 180 16.35 9.60 -5.98
CA ASP A 180 16.60 10.63 -4.97
C ASP A 180 16.24 12.01 -5.54
N PRO A 181 15.08 12.59 -5.17
CA PRO A 181 14.63 13.88 -5.73
C PRO A 181 15.49 15.05 -5.30
N ASP A 182 16.20 14.96 -4.17
CA ASP A 182 17.08 16.04 -3.72
C ASP A 182 18.40 16.09 -4.46
N GLN A 183 18.87 14.95 -4.96
CA GLN A 183 20.10 14.84 -5.73
C GLN A 183 19.84 14.75 -7.24
N ASP A 184 18.59 14.59 -7.67
CA ASP A 184 18.18 14.34 -9.07
C ASP A 184 18.94 13.15 -9.65
N GLU A 185 18.95 12.00 -8.89
CA GLU A 185 19.69 10.82 -9.27
C GLU A 185 18.94 9.51 -8.96
N ILE A 186 19.11 8.53 -9.86
CA ILE A 186 18.68 7.14 -9.64
C ILE A 186 19.86 6.37 -9.04
N VAL A 187 19.64 5.71 -7.91
CA VAL A 187 20.67 4.95 -7.20
C VAL A 187 20.39 3.46 -7.34
N VAL A 188 21.37 2.70 -7.83
CA VAL A 188 21.24 1.26 -8.07
C VAL A 188 22.41 0.50 -7.47
N PRO A 189 22.22 -0.72 -6.93
CA PRO A 189 23.31 -1.57 -6.51
C PRO A 189 24.01 -2.19 -7.74
N GLU A 190 25.33 -2.42 -7.63
CA GLU A 190 26.17 -3.00 -8.71
C GLU A 190 25.67 -4.40 -9.14
N THR A 191 25.07 -5.14 -8.22
CA THR A 191 24.51 -6.48 -8.46
C THR A 191 23.32 -6.48 -9.42
N SER A 192 22.58 -5.38 -9.50
CA SER A 192 21.40 -5.22 -10.36
C SER A 192 21.74 -4.74 -11.79
N ALA A 193 23.01 -4.48 -12.12
CA ALA A 193 23.37 -3.91 -13.42
C ALA A 193 23.27 -4.94 -14.56
N GLY A 194 22.27 -4.78 -15.44
CA GLY A 194 22.28 -5.34 -16.79
C GLY A 194 21.44 -6.60 -17.05
N ASN A 195 20.61 -7.07 -16.11
CA ASN A 195 19.59 -8.08 -16.35
C ASN A 195 18.21 -7.43 -16.65
N VAL A 196 17.21 -8.23 -16.97
CA VAL A 196 15.86 -7.73 -17.30
C VAL A 196 15.17 -7.15 -16.08
N ALA A 197 15.36 -7.74 -14.88
CA ALA A 197 14.81 -7.25 -13.64
C ALA A 197 15.32 -5.83 -13.33
N ALA A 198 16.63 -5.60 -13.48
CA ALA A 198 17.19 -4.25 -13.32
C ALA A 198 16.61 -3.23 -14.32
N GLN A 199 16.28 -3.65 -15.54
CA GLN A 199 15.65 -2.74 -16.52
C GLN A 199 14.22 -2.41 -16.11
N ALA A 200 13.47 -3.36 -15.59
CA ALA A 200 12.13 -3.13 -15.04
C ALA A 200 12.19 -2.12 -13.88
N THR A 201 13.08 -2.34 -12.91
CA THR A 201 13.32 -1.39 -11.80
C THR A 201 13.73 0.00 -12.32
N LEU A 202 14.62 0.10 -13.32
CA LEU A 202 15.02 1.39 -13.89
C LEU A 202 13.87 2.11 -14.62
N VAL A 203 12.89 1.39 -15.17
CA VAL A 203 11.66 2.01 -15.72
C VAL A 203 10.84 2.62 -14.59
N HIS A 204 10.72 1.92 -13.46
CA HIS A 204 10.06 2.41 -12.25
C HIS A 204 10.72 3.69 -11.74
N GLU A 205 12.04 3.68 -11.52
CA GLU A 205 12.78 4.84 -11.02
C GLU A 205 12.78 6.04 -12.00
N LEU A 206 12.82 5.78 -13.31
CA LEU A 206 12.64 6.82 -14.31
C LEU A 206 11.23 7.45 -14.24
N THR A 207 10.22 6.67 -13.89
CA THR A 207 8.87 7.19 -13.71
C THR A 207 8.83 8.17 -12.54
N HIS A 208 9.44 7.84 -11.40
CA HIS A 208 9.59 8.76 -10.27
C HIS A 208 10.35 10.02 -10.64
N ALA A 209 11.45 9.90 -11.41
CA ALA A 209 12.19 11.05 -11.88
C ALA A 209 11.35 11.97 -12.79
N LEU A 210 10.44 11.40 -13.59
CA LEU A 210 9.51 12.19 -14.40
C LEU A 210 8.38 12.79 -13.56
N GLN A 211 7.84 12.05 -12.59
CA GLN A 211 6.87 12.56 -11.62
C GLN A 211 7.40 13.76 -10.84
N ASP A 212 8.68 13.73 -10.38
CA ASP A 212 9.33 14.85 -9.72
C ASP A 212 9.41 16.08 -10.64
N GLN A 213 9.88 15.91 -11.88
CA GLN A 213 9.96 16.99 -12.86
C GLN A 213 8.59 17.58 -13.25
N LEU A 214 7.52 16.78 -13.09
CA LEU A 214 6.13 17.24 -13.27
C LEU A 214 5.54 17.87 -11.99
N GLY A 215 6.25 17.82 -10.86
CA GLY A 215 5.80 18.35 -9.56
C GLY A 215 4.73 17.50 -8.89
N GLN A 216 4.75 16.20 -9.12
CA GLN A 216 3.79 15.23 -8.60
C GLN A 216 4.23 14.61 -7.25
N LEU A 217 5.47 14.87 -6.78
CA LEU A 217 6.03 14.36 -5.53
C LEU A 217 5.91 15.38 -4.38
N ASP A 218 4.82 16.15 -4.30
CA ASP A 218 4.57 17.09 -3.21
C ASP A 218 4.07 16.33 -1.96
N ASP A 219 4.35 16.87 -0.75
CA ASP A 219 3.90 16.31 0.52
C ASP A 219 2.41 16.58 0.76
N ALA A 220 1.71 15.62 1.37
CA ALA A 220 0.34 15.77 1.86
C ALA A 220 0.28 16.38 3.27
N ASP A 221 -0.90 16.83 3.69
CA ASP A 221 -1.08 17.54 4.97
C ASP A 221 -1.05 16.61 6.21
N THR A 222 -1.34 15.31 6.03
CA THR A 222 -1.35 14.29 7.10
C THR A 222 -0.66 13.01 6.62
N SER A 223 -0.18 12.17 7.54
CA SER A 223 0.43 10.88 7.19
C SER A 223 -0.55 9.92 6.51
N ASP A 224 -1.83 9.96 6.86
CA ASP A 224 -2.85 9.14 6.24
C ASP A 224 -3.13 9.59 4.78
N ALA A 225 -3.16 10.89 4.53
CA ALA A 225 -3.25 11.44 3.18
C ALA A 225 -1.96 11.23 2.38
N GLN A 226 -0.80 11.26 3.06
CA GLN A 226 0.50 10.94 2.43
C GLN A 226 0.53 9.51 1.88
N ALA A 227 0.06 8.53 2.65
CA ALA A 227 -0.06 7.15 2.17
C ALA A 227 -1.02 7.02 0.96
N GLY A 228 -2.06 7.85 0.90
CA GLY A 228 -2.95 7.95 -0.26
C GLY A 228 -2.25 8.47 -1.51
N LEU A 229 -1.46 9.54 -1.36
CA LEU A 229 -0.65 10.11 -2.44
C LEU A 229 0.45 9.14 -2.89
N GLU A 230 1.13 8.49 -1.95
CA GLU A 230 2.16 7.49 -2.25
C GLU A 230 1.60 6.32 -3.07
N ALA A 231 0.39 5.86 -2.76
CA ALA A 231 -0.24 4.82 -3.57
C ALA A 231 -0.53 5.26 -5.01
N LEU A 232 -0.77 6.54 -5.24
CA LEU A 232 -0.90 7.07 -6.60
C LEU A 232 0.47 7.18 -7.30
N ILE A 233 1.51 7.62 -6.60
CA ILE A 233 2.88 7.75 -7.09
C ILE A 233 3.46 6.39 -7.44
N GLU A 234 3.46 5.47 -6.48
CA GLU A 234 4.01 4.13 -6.63
C GLU A 234 3.18 3.29 -7.61
N GLY A 235 1.85 3.42 -7.53
CA GLY A 235 0.94 2.72 -8.44
C GLY A 235 1.14 3.12 -9.90
N GLU A 236 1.45 4.38 -10.20
CA GLU A 236 1.75 4.80 -11.56
C GLU A 236 3.13 4.30 -12.01
N ALA A 237 4.13 4.28 -11.13
CA ALA A 237 5.44 3.72 -11.44
C ALA A 237 5.36 2.21 -11.73
N GLU A 238 4.59 1.46 -10.94
CA GLU A 238 4.28 0.04 -11.17
C GLU A 238 3.49 -0.17 -12.47
N HIS A 239 2.52 0.68 -12.76
CA HIS A 239 1.72 0.60 -13.99
C HIS A 239 2.59 0.79 -15.23
N VAL A 240 3.50 1.78 -15.24
CA VAL A 240 4.46 2.01 -16.33
C VAL A 240 5.46 0.85 -16.45
N GLN A 241 5.93 0.32 -15.32
CA GLN A 241 6.80 -0.86 -15.29
C GLN A 241 6.10 -2.09 -15.86
N THR A 242 4.87 -2.37 -15.46
CA THR A 242 4.04 -3.47 -15.96
C THR A 242 3.82 -3.35 -17.48
N ALA A 243 3.51 -2.16 -17.98
CA ALA A 243 3.40 -1.92 -19.43
C ALA A 243 4.70 -2.24 -20.17
N TRP A 244 5.86 -1.91 -19.57
CA TRP A 244 7.16 -2.26 -20.16
C TRP A 244 7.41 -3.78 -20.15
N ILE A 245 7.04 -4.49 -19.08
CA ILE A 245 7.15 -5.94 -18.96
C ILE A 245 6.28 -6.64 -20.00
N GLU A 246 5.12 -6.10 -20.34
CA GLU A 246 4.25 -6.63 -21.40
C GLU A 246 4.88 -6.59 -22.79
N GLU A 247 5.78 -5.64 -23.09
CA GLU A 247 6.52 -5.57 -24.35
C GLU A 247 7.66 -6.60 -24.44
N LEU A 248 8.06 -7.23 -23.35
CA LEU A 248 9.10 -8.26 -23.32
C LEU A 248 8.70 -9.50 -24.10
N THR A 249 9.70 -10.20 -24.66
CA THR A 249 9.48 -11.54 -25.21
C THR A 249 9.17 -12.55 -24.11
N ASP A 250 8.47 -13.66 -24.45
CA ASP A 250 8.17 -14.73 -23.50
C ASP A 250 9.42 -15.23 -22.75
N ALA A 251 10.58 -15.33 -23.45
CA ALA A 251 11.83 -15.77 -22.84
C ALA A 251 12.48 -14.73 -21.92
N GLU A 252 12.14 -13.45 -22.04
CA GLU A 252 12.57 -12.40 -21.12
C GLU A 252 11.66 -12.38 -19.91
N ARG A 253 10.35 -12.52 -20.10
CA ARG A 253 9.39 -12.67 -18.98
C ARG A 253 9.67 -13.92 -18.13
N ASP A 254 9.99 -15.06 -18.76
CA ASP A 254 10.37 -16.28 -18.02
C ASP A 254 11.61 -16.04 -17.13
N ARG A 255 12.60 -15.29 -17.64
CA ARG A 255 13.80 -14.95 -16.85
C ARG A 255 13.50 -13.93 -15.74
N LEU A 256 12.69 -12.92 -16.04
CA LEU A 256 12.25 -11.93 -15.04
C LEU A 256 11.56 -12.66 -13.88
N ALA A 257 10.60 -13.53 -14.17
CA ALA A 257 9.89 -14.29 -13.14
C ALA A 257 10.81 -15.22 -12.32
N GLU A 258 11.89 -15.78 -12.94
CA GLU A 258 12.90 -16.57 -12.22
C GLU A 258 13.75 -15.66 -11.30
N ASP A 259 14.23 -14.51 -11.81
CA ASP A 259 15.05 -13.56 -11.05
C ASP A 259 14.23 -12.94 -9.89
N GLU A 260 12.97 -12.56 -10.14
CA GLU A 260 12.07 -12.00 -9.12
C GLU A 260 11.70 -13.04 -8.04
N GLY A 261 11.45 -14.29 -8.44
CA GLY A 261 11.15 -15.37 -7.49
C GLY A 261 12.33 -15.64 -6.54
N ASP A 262 13.55 -15.71 -7.09
CA ASP A 262 14.76 -15.91 -6.28
C ASP A 262 14.97 -14.72 -5.30
N THR A 263 14.73 -13.49 -5.76
CA THR A 263 14.84 -12.27 -4.93
C THR A 263 13.75 -12.23 -3.85
N ALA A 264 12.50 -12.56 -4.20
CA ALA A 264 11.39 -12.58 -3.24
C ALA A 264 11.62 -13.59 -2.12
N ASP A 265 12.14 -14.79 -2.44
CA ASP A 265 12.50 -15.81 -1.43
C ASP A 265 13.61 -15.31 -0.48
N GLU A 266 14.62 -14.59 -1.00
CA GLU A 266 15.71 -14.00 -0.19
C GLU A 266 15.19 -12.89 0.72
N VAL A 267 14.47 -11.91 0.18
CA VAL A 267 13.88 -10.78 0.93
C VAL A 267 12.89 -11.27 1.98
N SER A 268 12.00 -12.21 1.65
CA SER A 268 11.07 -12.81 2.62
C SER A 268 11.80 -13.46 3.80
N GLY A 269 12.96 -14.08 3.56
CA GLY A 269 13.80 -14.65 4.62
C GLY A 269 14.41 -13.60 5.55
N GLU A 270 14.83 -12.46 5.01
CA GLU A 270 15.41 -11.34 5.79
C GLU A 270 14.32 -10.58 6.58
N LEU A 271 13.09 -10.54 6.06
CA LEU A 271 11.95 -9.85 6.70
C LEU A 271 11.18 -10.73 7.71
N GLU A 272 11.52 -12.02 7.91
CA GLU A 272 10.79 -12.96 8.80
C GLU A 272 10.61 -12.42 10.23
N ASP A 273 11.61 -11.67 10.73
CA ASP A 273 11.58 -11.08 12.06
C ASP A 273 10.98 -9.65 12.10
N VAL A 274 10.63 -9.05 10.96
CA VAL A 274 9.96 -7.75 10.89
C VAL A 274 8.48 -7.89 11.26
N ASN A 275 7.93 -6.86 11.85
CA ASN A 275 6.53 -6.82 12.26
C ASN A 275 5.60 -6.81 11.03
N PRO A 276 4.62 -7.71 10.92
CA PRO A 276 3.68 -7.74 9.80
C PRO A 276 2.91 -6.44 9.55
N ALA A 277 2.64 -5.66 10.61
CA ALA A 277 2.02 -4.35 10.44
C ALA A 277 2.93 -3.35 9.71
N LEU A 278 4.24 -3.38 9.99
CA LEU A 278 5.20 -2.51 9.28
C LEU A 278 5.34 -2.93 7.81
N ILE A 279 5.42 -4.24 7.55
CA ILE A 279 5.46 -4.75 6.17
C ILE A 279 4.21 -4.30 5.41
N ALA A 280 3.02 -4.45 6.00
CA ALA A 280 1.76 -4.05 5.35
C ALA A 280 1.68 -2.54 5.09
N LEU A 281 2.13 -1.72 6.05
CA LEU A 281 2.18 -0.26 5.88
C LEU A 281 3.15 0.14 4.75
N PHE A 282 4.28 -0.54 4.65
CA PHE A 282 5.28 -0.32 3.61
C PHE A 282 4.79 -0.76 2.22
N THR A 283 4.10 -1.91 2.13
CA THR A 283 3.73 -2.50 0.85
C THR A 283 2.38 -2.05 0.30
N LEU A 284 1.48 -1.47 1.13
CA LEU A 284 0.15 -1.05 0.70
C LEU A 284 0.15 -0.08 -0.50
N PRO A 285 1.02 0.95 -0.55
CA PRO A 285 1.09 1.87 -1.68
C PRO A 285 1.34 1.17 -3.02
N TYR A 286 2.22 0.19 -3.04
CA TYR A 286 2.55 -0.60 -4.23
C TYR A 286 1.40 -1.51 -4.65
N THR A 287 0.93 -2.34 -3.73
CA THR A 287 0.00 -3.44 -4.02
C THR A 287 -1.42 -2.97 -4.34
N VAL A 288 -1.90 -1.93 -3.68
CA VAL A 288 -3.22 -1.34 -3.97
C VAL A 288 -3.10 -0.25 -5.04
N GLY A 289 -2.00 0.49 -5.04
CA GLY A 289 -1.75 1.60 -5.95
C GLY A 289 -1.81 1.21 -7.41
N GLU A 290 -1.14 0.13 -7.82
CA GLU A 290 -1.17 -0.35 -9.20
C GLU A 290 -2.60 -0.63 -9.69
N THR A 291 -3.37 -1.37 -8.89
CA THR A 291 -4.76 -1.69 -9.23
C THR A 291 -5.63 -0.43 -9.32
N MET A 292 -5.46 0.51 -8.40
CA MET A 292 -6.16 1.78 -8.41
C MET A 292 -5.79 2.61 -9.63
N VAL A 293 -4.51 2.74 -9.93
CA VAL A 293 -3.99 3.50 -11.09
C VAL A 293 -4.47 2.89 -12.41
N SER A 294 -4.41 1.58 -12.57
CA SER A 294 -4.94 0.90 -13.75
C SER A 294 -6.41 1.26 -13.99
N MET A 295 -7.23 1.31 -12.95
CA MET A 295 -8.63 1.71 -13.06
C MET A 295 -8.82 3.20 -13.35
N LEU A 296 -7.96 4.06 -12.81
CA LEU A 296 -7.96 5.50 -13.09
C LEU A 296 -7.57 5.77 -14.55
N ASP A 297 -6.57 5.05 -15.07
CA ASP A 297 -6.13 5.17 -16.46
C ASP A 297 -7.21 4.70 -17.44
N ASP A 298 -7.81 3.53 -17.22
CA ASP A 298 -8.93 3.01 -18.01
C ASP A 298 -10.12 3.99 -18.03
N ALA A 299 -10.33 4.72 -16.94
CA ALA A 299 -11.34 5.76 -16.84
C ALA A 299 -10.90 7.10 -17.43
N ASN A 300 -9.66 7.25 -17.87
CA ASN A 300 -8.99 8.51 -18.27
C ASN A 300 -9.09 9.59 -17.16
N ARG A 301 -8.82 9.20 -15.91
CA ARG A 301 -8.91 10.02 -14.70
C ARG A 301 -7.56 10.15 -13.96
N LEU A 302 -6.48 9.53 -14.46
CA LEU A 302 -5.20 9.48 -13.76
C LEU A 302 -4.59 10.88 -13.56
N ASP A 303 -4.58 11.73 -14.59
CA ASP A 303 -4.11 13.11 -14.46
C ASP A 303 -4.95 13.93 -13.45
N ASP A 304 -6.28 13.74 -13.46
CA ASP A 304 -7.18 14.40 -12.51
C ASP A 304 -6.90 13.95 -11.06
N ALA A 305 -6.48 12.68 -10.86
CA ALA A 305 -6.16 12.14 -9.55
C ALA A 305 -4.87 12.74 -8.95
N PHE A 306 -3.88 13.12 -9.77
CA PHE A 306 -2.72 13.87 -9.28
C PHE A 306 -3.03 15.34 -8.92
N ASP A 307 -4.07 15.93 -9.51
CA ASP A 307 -4.55 17.26 -9.12
C ASP A 307 -5.36 17.24 -7.80
N ASP A 308 -6.01 16.11 -7.48
CA ASP A 308 -6.82 15.87 -6.27
C ASP A 308 -6.62 14.41 -5.79
N PRO A 309 -5.47 14.12 -5.16
CA PRO A 309 -5.09 12.75 -4.78
C PRO A 309 -5.97 12.19 -3.67
N PRO A 310 -5.98 10.84 -3.48
CA PRO A 310 -6.65 10.22 -2.35
C PRO A 310 -6.29 10.90 -1.03
N GLY A 311 -7.28 11.36 -0.29
CA GLY A 311 -7.09 12.14 0.93
C GLY A 311 -6.91 11.29 2.18
N SER A 312 -6.98 9.96 2.06
CA SER A 312 -6.91 9.04 3.19
C SER A 312 -6.62 7.60 2.74
N THR A 313 -6.12 6.78 3.66
CA THR A 313 -6.01 5.33 3.44
C THR A 313 -7.38 4.65 3.30
N ALA A 314 -8.49 5.26 3.74
CA ALA A 314 -9.82 4.74 3.48
C ALA A 314 -10.15 4.72 1.98
N ASP A 315 -9.62 5.66 1.22
CA ASP A 315 -9.79 5.71 -0.23
C ASP A 315 -9.01 4.58 -0.93
N LEU A 316 -7.92 4.10 -0.32
CA LEU A 316 -7.19 2.92 -0.80
C LEU A 316 -7.92 1.62 -0.46
N LEU A 317 -8.41 1.53 0.78
CA LEU A 317 -9.06 0.31 1.28
C LEU A 317 -10.42 0.05 0.65
N ASP A 318 -11.13 1.04 0.12
CA ASP A 318 -12.43 0.86 -0.51
C ASP A 318 -12.35 1.09 -2.02
N PRO A 319 -12.38 0.03 -2.84
CA PRO A 319 -12.30 0.16 -4.30
C PRO A 319 -13.38 1.06 -4.91
N LEU A 320 -14.52 1.23 -4.24
CA LEU A 320 -15.59 2.14 -4.72
C LEU A 320 -15.19 3.61 -4.64
N ARG A 321 -14.18 3.94 -3.84
CA ARG A 321 -13.66 5.31 -3.69
C ARG A 321 -12.53 5.64 -4.68
N TRP A 322 -11.96 4.66 -5.39
CA TRP A 322 -10.84 4.91 -6.32
C TRP A 322 -11.19 5.90 -7.43
N LEU A 323 -12.42 5.81 -7.95
CA LEU A 323 -12.90 6.73 -8.99
C LEU A 323 -13.64 7.95 -8.43
N ASP A 324 -14.03 7.95 -7.16
CA ASP A 324 -14.81 9.02 -6.52
C ASP A 324 -14.44 9.09 -5.02
N PRO A 325 -13.25 9.63 -4.70
CA PRO A 325 -12.76 9.73 -3.32
C PRO A 325 -13.76 10.45 -2.40
N VAL A 326 -13.76 10.10 -1.12
CA VAL A 326 -14.64 10.69 -0.11
C VAL A 326 -13.83 11.60 0.80
N GLU A 327 -14.13 12.90 0.77
CA GLU A 327 -13.45 13.87 1.65
C GLU A 327 -13.62 13.49 3.13
N ALA A 328 -12.50 13.42 3.86
CA ALA A 328 -12.52 13.09 5.28
C ALA A 328 -13.19 14.20 6.10
N VAL A 329 -13.96 13.79 7.10
CA VAL A 329 -14.61 14.70 8.04
C VAL A 329 -13.58 15.20 9.06
N GLU A 330 -13.47 16.51 9.22
CA GLU A 330 -12.62 17.09 10.26
C GLU A 330 -13.17 16.74 11.66
N VAL A 331 -12.34 16.09 12.48
CA VAL A 331 -12.66 15.69 13.85
C VAL A 331 -11.84 16.52 14.82
N GLU A 332 -12.47 17.04 15.88
CA GLU A 332 -11.73 17.75 16.94
C GLU A 332 -10.89 16.76 17.78
N ALA A 333 -9.65 17.14 18.08
CA ALA A 333 -8.75 16.34 18.89
C ALA A 333 -9.35 16.04 20.28
N PRO A 334 -9.17 14.80 20.79
CA PRO A 334 -9.70 14.41 22.10
C PRO A 334 -9.16 15.27 23.22
N THR A 335 -10.00 15.60 24.21
CA THR A 335 -9.58 16.35 25.40
C THR A 335 -8.87 15.44 26.40
N LEU A 336 -7.82 15.96 27.02
CA LEU A 336 -7.09 15.28 28.10
C LEU A 336 -7.73 15.50 29.47
N GLY A 337 -7.57 14.54 30.36
CA GLY A 337 -8.01 14.58 31.74
C GLY A 337 -7.04 15.32 32.66
N GLU A 338 -7.43 15.47 33.96
CA GLU A 338 -6.57 16.10 34.97
C GLU A 338 -5.34 15.24 35.27
N GLY A 339 -4.15 15.77 35.03
CA GLY A 339 -2.87 15.08 35.26
C GLY A 339 -2.37 14.27 34.06
N GLU A 340 -3.07 14.31 32.94
CA GLU A 340 -2.59 13.79 31.64
C GLU A 340 -1.78 14.89 30.94
N GLU A 341 -0.65 14.52 30.33
CA GLU A 341 0.25 15.45 29.63
C GLU A 341 0.39 15.01 28.17
N GLN A 342 0.06 15.90 27.22
CA GLN A 342 0.20 15.62 25.80
C GLN A 342 1.66 15.33 25.43
N GLN A 343 1.85 14.34 24.59
CA GLN A 343 3.14 13.96 23.98
C GLN A 343 3.03 14.20 22.47
N GLY A 344 3.95 15.01 21.92
CA GLY A 344 3.94 15.31 20.49
C GLY A 344 2.70 16.09 20.00
N ASP A 345 2.50 16.09 18.70
CA ASP A 345 1.37 16.73 18.02
C ASP A 345 0.16 15.79 17.90
N ASP A 346 -1.01 16.36 17.60
CA ASP A 346 -2.21 15.58 17.28
C ASP A 346 -2.04 14.92 15.90
N ALA A 347 -2.56 13.71 15.74
CA ALA A 347 -2.37 12.92 14.54
C ALA A 347 -3.68 12.27 14.05
N VAL A 348 -3.68 11.78 12.82
CA VAL A 348 -4.72 10.92 12.26
C VAL A 348 -4.27 9.47 12.39
N LEU A 349 -5.14 8.60 12.92
CA LEU A 349 -4.89 7.15 12.95
C LEU A 349 -5.02 6.56 11.55
N GLY A 350 -6.08 6.95 10.85
CA GLY A 350 -6.40 6.49 9.51
C GLY A 350 -7.05 5.11 9.44
N ALA A 351 -7.64 4.82 8.31
CA ALA A 351 -8.40 3.58 8.12
C ALA A 351 -7.50 2.34 8.08
N HIS A 352 -6.29 2.44 7.54
CA HIS A 352 -5.39 1.29 7.43
C HIS A 352 -4.85 0.84 8.79
N PHE A 353 -4.38 1.78 9.64
CA PHE A 353 -3.99 1.43 11.00
C PHE A 353 -5.14 0.86 11.81
N LEU A 354 -6.34 1.45 11.67
CA LEU A 354 -7.54 0.93 12.32
C LEU A 354 -7.84 -0.49 11.84
N TYR A 355 -7.70 -0.77 10.53
CA TYR A 355 -7.82 -2.12 9.98
C TYR A 355 -6.82 -3.09 10.62
N LEU A 356 -5.53 -2.79 10.60
CA LEU A 356 -4.48 -3.66 11.15
C LEU A 356 -4.72 -3.96 12.63
N MET A 357 -5.12 -2.95 13.41
CA MET A 357 -5.47 -3.09 14.81
C MET A 357 -6.65 -4.05 14.99
N LEU A 358 -7.73 -3.88 14.24
CA LEU A 358 -8.93 -4.70 14.33
C LEU A 358 -8.68 -6.12 13.80
N ALA A 359 -7.96 -6.29 12.70
CA ALA A 359 -7.60 -7.58 12.12
C ALA A 359 -6.73 -8.45 13.05
N SER A 360 -6.02 -7.82 14.00
CA SER A 360 -5.28 -8.56 15.03
C SER A 360 -6.19 -9.39 15.97
N VAL A 361 -7.51 -9.16 15.95
CA VAL A 361 -8.49 -9.78 16.86
C VAL A 361 -9.72 -10.31 16.13
N LEU A 362 -10.22 -9.58 15.12
CA LEU A 362 -11.38 -9.97 14.33
C LEU A 362 -10.95 -10.80 13.11
N GLU A 363 -11.90 -11.51 12.51
CA GLU A 363 -11.68 -12.04 11.18
C GLU A 363 -11.34 -10.87 10.21
N PRO A 364 -10.31 -10.99 9.35
CA PRO A 364 -9.87 -9.87 8.51
C PRO A 364 -10.97 -9.27 7.63
N SER A 365 -11.90 -10.08 7.13
CA SER A 365 -13.06 -9.59 6.36
C SER A 365 -14.00 -8.72 7.20
N ASP A 366 -14.19 -9.06 8.49
CA ASP A 366 -15.03 -8.29 9.40
C ASP A 366 -14.33 -6.97 9.80
N ALA A 367 -13.00 -7.02 10.00
CA ALA A 367 -12.18 -5.83 10.25
C ALA A 367 -12.24 -4.87 9.05
N LEU A 368 -12.12 -5.39 7.82
CA LEU A 368 -12.18 -4.60 6.59
C LEU A 368 -13.56 -3.98 6.37
N ASP A 369 -14.64 -4.72 6.66
CA ASP A 369 -16.02 -4.19 6.63
C ASP A 369 -16.22 -3.08 7.67
N ALA A 370 -15.64 -3.22 8.85
CA ALA A 370 -15.73 -2.20 9.89
C ALA A 370 -15.10 -0.87 9.47
N VAL A 371 -13.93 -0.89 8.80
CA VAL A 371 -13.20 0.32 8.39
C VAL A 371 -13.64 0.89 7.04
N SER A 372 -14.35 0.13 6.20
CA SER A 372 -14.81 0.61 4.88
C SER A 372 -15.70 1.86 4.97
N GLY A 373 -16.38 2.04 6.10
CA GLY A 373 -17.18 3.22 6.41
C GLY A 373 -16.43 4.31 7.18
N TRP A 374 -15.10 4.25 7.32
CA TRP A 374 -14.33 5.29 7.99
C TRP A 374 -14.53 6.64 7.27
N GLY A 375 -14.78 7.70 8.04
CA GLY A 375 -15.06 9.04 7.54
C GLY A 375 -14.10 10.09 8.08
N GLY A 376 -13.32 9.78 9.11
CA GLY A 376 -12.32 10.68 9.70
C GLY A 376 -12.03 10.33 11.15
N ASP A 377 -10.87 10.74 11.62
CA ASP A 377 -10.51 10.66 13.04
C ASP A 377 -9.52 11.73 13.44
N GLN A 378 -9.32 11.84 14.74
CA GLN A 378 -8.21 12.58 15.33
C GLN A 378 -7.72 11.86 16.56
N MET A 379 -6.41 11.69 16.68
CA MET A 379 -5.73 10.99 17.75
C MET A 379 -4.77 11.92 18.50
N ARG A 380 -4.61 11.68 19.80
CA ARG A 380 -3.68 12.39 20.68
C ARG A 380 -2.91 11.41 21.52
N PHE A 381 -1.58 11.54 21.52
CA PHE A 381 -0.71 10.83 22.45
C PHE A 381 -0.63 11.59 23.77
N TYR A 382 -0.57 10.85 24.88
CA TYR A 382 -0.46 11.47 26.18
C TYR A 382 0.21 10.52 27.18
N ARG A 383 0.78 11.12 28.23
CA ARG A 383 1.33 10.39 29.37
C ARG A 383 0.46 10.63 30.59
N THR A 384 0.12 9.55 31.30
CA THR A 384 -0.65 9.62 32.54
C THR A 384 0.21 10.12 33.70
N ALA A 385 -0.43 10.55 34.82
CA ALA A 385 0.29 11.02 36.01
C ALA A 385 1.18 9.98 36.68
N ASP A 386 0.94 8.69 36.45
CA ASP A 386 1.75 7.55 36.90
C ASP A 386 2.77 7.07 35.86
N GLY A 387 2.84 7.77 34.74
CA GLY A 387 3.90 7.61 33.75
C GLY A 387 3.64 6.58 32.65
N ALA A 388 2.40 6.13 32.46
CA ALA A 388 2.04 5.27 31.34
C ALA A 388 1.86 6.10 30.05
N ASP A 389 2.39 5.61 28.94
CA ASP A 389 2.20 6.18 27.61
C ASP A 389 0.90 5.62 27.02
N CYS A 390 0.05 6.53 26.56
CA CYS A 390 -1.29 6.22 26.08
C CYS A 390 -1.62 7.01 24.81
N LEU A 391 -2.65 6.56 24.10
CA LEU A 391 -3.29 7.32 23.03
C LEU A 391 -4.80 7.40 23.25
N ARG A 392 -5.40 8.46 22.76
CA ARG A 392 -6.85 8.66 22.72
C ARG A 392 -7.24 9.08 21.33
N ALA A 393 -8.23 8.38 20.71
CA ALA A 393 -8.74 8.70 19.40
C ALA A 393 -10.25 8.97 19.44
N SER A 394 -10.71 9.86 18.55
CA SER A 394 -12.11 10.12 18.26
C SER A 394 -12.34 9.83 16.79
N ILE A 395 -13.23 8.91 16.46
CA ILE A 395 -13.41 8.36 15.11
C ILE A 395 -14.86 8.58 14.66
N VAL A 396 -15.06 8.99 13.42
CA VAL A 396 -16.38 9.13 12.81
C VAL A 396 -16.47 8.27 11.55
N GLY A 397 -17.61 7.65 11.33
CA GLY A 397 -17.94 7.00 10.04
C GLY A 397 -18.59 7.99 9.07
N VAL A 398 -18.61 7.66 7.78
CA VAL A 398 -19.32 8.42 6.73
C VAL A 398 -20.79 8.56 7.09
N THR A 399 -21.38 7.54 7.72
CA THR A 399 -22.74 7.54 8.25
C THR A 399 -22.76 7.22 9.74
N ALA A 400 -23.87 7.48 10.41
CA ALA A 400 -24.04 7.09 11.81
C ALA A 400 -24.02 5.56 12.01
N GLU A 401 -24.42 4.79 11.00
CA GLU A 401 -24.35 3.32 11.01
C GLU A 401 -22.89 2.86 10.93
N ASP A 402 -22.08 3.53 10.10
CA ASP A 402 -20.65 3.25 10.01
C ASP A 402 -19.92 3.58 11.32
N THR A 403 -20.24 4.73 11.96
CA THR A 403 -19.69 5.05 13.28
C THR A 403 -20.01 3.97 14.31
N SER A 404 -21.25 3.47 14.33
CA SER A 404 -21.64 2.41 15.26
C SER A 404 -20.93 1.08 14.96
N ARG A 405 -20.73 0.75 13.66
CA ARG A 405 -20.00 -0.46 13.25
C ARG A 405 -18.53 -0.40 13.70
N ILE A 406 -17.89 0.76 13.55
CA ILE A 406 -16.54 0.99 14.09
C ILE A 406 -16.55 0.85 15.62
N GLY A 407 -17.55 1.40 16.32
CA GLY A 407 -17.70 1.29 17.76
C GLY A 407 -17.84 -0.15 18.25
N ASP A 408 -18.67 -0.98 17.59
CA ASP A 408 -18.86 -2.41 17.89
C ASP A 408 -17.56 -3.22 17.66
N ALA A 409 -16.79 -2.87 16.61
CA ALA A 409 -15.50 -3.48 16.33
C ALA A 409 -14.45 -3.11 17.39
N LEU A 410 -14.41 -1.83 17.82
CA LEU A 410 -13.56 -1.36 18.92
C LEU A 410 -13.94 -2.04 20.25
N GLU A 411 -15.22 -2.27 20.54
CA GLU A 411 -15.64 -3.00 21.74
C GLU A 411 -15.08 -4.43 21.75
N SER A 412 -15.18 -5.12 20.62
CA SER A 412 -14.62 -6.48 20.44
C SER A 412 -13.09 -6.49 20.61
N TRP A 413 -12.40 -5.47 20.08
CA TRP A 413 -10.96 -5.33 20.23
C TRP A 413 -10.56 -5.05 21.68
N VAL A 414 -11.25 -4.14 22.38
CA VAL A 414 -11.02 -3.82 23.81
C VAL A 414 -11.19 -5.05 24.70
N GLU A 415 -12.17 -5.91 24.42
CA GLU A 415 -12.38 -7.17 25.19
C GLU A 415 -11.18 -8.12 25.11
N SER A 416 -10.35 -8.03 24.06
CA SER A 416 -9.14 -8.84 23.90
C SER A 416 -7.91 -8.28 24.65
N ARG A 417 -7.99 -7.02 25.12
CA ARG A 417 -6.86 -6.33 25.76
C ARG A 417 -6.74 -6.69 27.24
N PRO A 418 -5.53 -6.52 27.84
CA PRO A 418 -5.39 -6.67 29.29
C PRO A 418 -6.34 -5.76 30.06
N ASP A 419 -6.83 -6.21 31.22
CA ASP A 419 -7.76 -5.47 32.06
C ASP A 419 -7.27 -4.04 32.33
N GLY A 420 -8.02 -3.03 31.89
CA GLY A 420 -7.75 -1.62 32.10
C GLY A 420 -6.72 -1.01 31.14
N ALA A 421 -6.18 -1.76 30.18
CA ALA A 421 -5.25 -1.24 29.17
C ALA A 421 -5.96 -0.46 28.06
N ALA A 422 -7.24 -0.73 27.81
CA ALA A 422 -8.02 -0.02 26.80
C ALA A 422 -9.47 0.15 27.22
N SER A 423 -10.14 1.16 26.67
CA SER A 423 -11.57 1.38 26.78
C SER A 423 -12.14 2.03 25.53
N THR A 424 -13.42 1.80 25.25
CA THR A 424 -14.17 2.44 24.17
C THR A 424 -15.48 3.01 24.68
N SER A 425 -16.00 4.01 23.98
CA SER A 425 -17.32 4.59 24.26
C SER A 425 -17.84 5.32 23.02
N GLU A 426 -19.15 5.48 22.90
CA GLU A 426 -19.77 6.30 21.88
C GLU A 426 -20.38 7.57 22.51
N SER A 427 -20.07 8.71 21.97
CA SER A 427 -20.70 9.97 22.34
C SER A 427 -20.60 11.03 21.24
N GLY A 428 -21.63 11.89 21.15
CA GLY A 428 -21.64 12.99 20.18
C GLY A 428 -21.63 12.57 18.72
N GLY A 429 -21.90 11.29 18.41
CA GLY A 429 -21.80 10.74 17.05
C GLY A 429 -20.41 10.26 16.67
N LEU A 430 -19.51 10.14 17.64
CA LEU A 430 -18.14 9.65 17.50
C LEU A 430 -17.98 8.35 18.30
N ALA A 431 -17.18 7.44 17.79
CA ALA A 431 -16.59 6.35 18.54
C ALA A 431 -15.27 6.83 19.15
N HIS A 432 -15.05 6.57 20.44
CA HIS A 432 -13.85 6.97 21.16
C HIS A 432 -13.06 5.74 21.58
N LEU A 433 -11.77 5.77 21.38
CA LEU A 433 -10.81 4.78 21.85
C LEU A 433 -9.85 5.46 22.84
N ASP A 434 -9.55 4.77 23.93
CA ASP A 434 -8.49 5.13 24.87
C ASP A 434 -7.67 3.87 25.13
N ALA A 435 -6.36 3.89 24.83
CA ALA A 435 -5.49 2.74 24.95
C ALA A 435 -4.13 3.13 25.48
N CYS A 436 -3.62 2.35 26.44
CA CYS A 436 -2.31 2.58 27.05
C CYS A 436 -1.37 1.40 26.75
N ASP A 437 -0.09 1.72 26.62
CA ASP A 437 0.97 0.71 26.44
C ASP A 437 0.98 -0.28 27.62
N PRO A 438 0.69 -1.58 27.37
CA PRO A 438 0.74 -2.60 28.42
C PRO A 438 2.17 -3.12 28.67
N GLY A 439 3.19 -2.57 28.00
CA GLY A 439 4.59 -2.98 28.06
C GLY A 439 4.94 -4.15 27.15
N THR A 440 4.12 -5.18 27.13
CA THR A 440 4.28 -6.34 26.21
C THR A 440 2.93 -6.91 25.84
N THR A 441 2.73 -7.19 24.56
CA THR A 441 1.54 -7.86 24.04
C THR A 441 1.95 -9.08 23.21
N PRO A 442 1.14 -10.16 23.18
CA PRO A 442 1.31 -11.16 22.14
C PRO A 442 1.09 -10.53 20.77
N GLU A 443 1.93 -10.83 19.82
CA GLU A 443 1.66 -10.53 18.42
C GLU A 443 0.56 -11.48 17.93
N THR A 444 -0.52 -10.93 17.43
CA THR A 444 -1.69 -11.68 16.96
C THR A 444 -1.98 -11.40 15.49
N LEU A 445 -1.48 -10.29 14.95
CA LEU A 445 -1.55 -9.98 13.53
C LEU A 445 -0.54 -10.88 12.79
N THR A 446 -0.99 -11.55 11.73
CA THR A 446 -0.12 -12.30 10.82
C THR A 446 0.02 -11.55 9.51
N GLU A 447 1.02 -11.90 8.72
CA GLU A 447 1.24 -11.32 7.40
C GLU A 447 0.01 -11.51 6.49
N GLU A 448 -0.58 -12.70 6.48
CA GLU A 448 -1.77 -12.98 5.68
C GLU A 448 -2.97 -12.10 6.09
N MET A 449 -3.14 -11.83 7.39
CA MET A 449 -4.20 -10.94 7.88
C MET A 449 -3.94 -9.50 7.45
N ALA A 450 -2.68 -9.05 7.50
CA ALA A 450 -2.28 -7.71 7.15
C ALA A 450 -2.46 -7.40 5.65
N HIS A 451 -2.27 -8.40 4.77
CA HIS A 451 -2.36 -8.26 3.31
C HIS A 451 -3.77 -8.40 2.71
N VAL A 452 -4.81 -8.67 3.52
CA VAL A 452 -6.19 -8.82 2.98
C VAL A 452 -6.68 -7.63 2.16
N PRO A 453 -6.39 -6.36 2.49
CA PRO A 453 -6.77 -5.23 1.64
C PRO A 453 -6.18 -5.31 0.23
N ALA A 454 -4.89 -5.60 0.11
CA ALA A 454 -4.20 -5.78 -1.17
C ALA A 454 -4.80 -6.94 -1.96
N PHE A 455 -5.00 -8.08 -1.33
CA PHE A 455 -5.61 -9.24 -1.97
C PHE A 455 -7.05 -8.96 -2.43
N ARG A 456 -7.82 -8.14 -1.69
CA ARG A 456 -9.14 -7.69 -2.16
C ARG A 456 -9.03 -6.83 -3.41
N ALA A 457 -8.05 -5.94 -3.48
CA ALA A 457 -7.80 -5.11 -4.65
C ALA A 457 -7.51 -5.97 -5.90
N GLU A 458 -6.65 -6.96 -5.77
CA GLU A 458 -6.36 -7.93 -6.85
C GLU A 458 -7.60 -8.69 -7.31
N LEU A 459 -8.42 -9.18 -6.38
CA LEU A 459 -9.69 -9.85 -6.75
C LEU A 459 -10.64 -8.89 -7.47
N VAL A 460 -10.71 -7.63 -7.08
CA VAL A 460 -11.53 -6.61 -7.76
C VAL A 460 -11.02 -6.42 -9.19
N SER A 461 -9.71 -6.28 -9.39
CA SER A 461 -9.12 -6.20 -10.73
C SER A 461 -9.51 -7.40 -11.61
N LEU A 462 -9.31 -8.61 -11.11
CA LEU A 462 -9.66 -9.85 -11.83
C LEU A 462 -11.16 -9.91 -12.22
N PHE A 463 -12.05 -9.46 -11.35
CA PHE A 463 -13.47 -9.41 -11.67
C PHE A 463 -13.81 -8.32 -12.70
N VAL A 464 -13.17 -7.16 -12.63
CA VAL A 464 -13.34 -6.08 -13.63
C VAL A 464 -12.83 -6.52 -14.99
N GLU A 465 -11.65 -7.10 -15.08
CA GLU A 465 -11.09 -7.70 -16.31
C GLU A 465 -12.00 -8.78 -16.90
N SER A 466 -12.70 -9.52 -16.04
CA SER A 466 -13.71 -10.51 -16.46
C SER A 466 -15.03 -9.88 -16.92
N GLY A 467 -15.15 -8.54 -16.93
CA GLY A 467 -16.27 -7.77 -17.43
C GLY A 467 -17.32 -7.38 -16.37
N ALA A 468 -17.03 -7.51 -15.07
CA ALA A 468 -17.87 -6.96 -14.01
C ALA A 468 -17.69 -5.42 -13.93
N ASN A 469 -18.72 -4.70 -13.54
CA ASN A 469 -18.53 -3.30 -13.13
C ASN A 469 -17.91 -3.25 -11.72
N LEU A 470 -17.32 -2.12 -11.34
CA LEU A 470 -16.59 -1.95 -10.08
C LEU A 470 -17.44 -2.31 -8.85
N GLU A 471 -18.73 -1.94 -8.80
CA GLU A 471 -19.63 -2.26 -7.69
C GLU A 471 -19.84 -3.77 -7.54
N ALA A 472 -20.11 -4.48 -8.65
CA ALA A 472 -20.27 -5.93 -8.65
C ALA A 472 -18.95 -6.65 -8.34
N ALA A 473 -17.82 -6.14 -8.84
CA ALA A 473 -16.49 -6.66 -8.58
C ALA A 473 -16.11 -6.55 -7.09
N THR A 474 -16.29 -5.36 -6.50
CA THR A 474 -16.04 -5.12 -5.07
C THR A 474 -16.91 -5.99 -4.17
N CYS A 475 -18.22 -6.08 -4.49
CA CYS A 475 -19.13 -6.98 -3.80
C CYS A 475 -18.65 -8.44 -3.88
N ALA A 476 -18.28 -8.92 -5.08
CA ALA A 476 -17.86 -10.30 -5.28
C ALA A 476 -16.52 -10.60 -4.58
N ALA A 477 -15.55 -9.70 -4.64
CA ALA A 477 -14.28 -9.83 -3.94
C ALA A 477 -14.48 -9.94 -2.41
N THR A 478 -15.30 -9.05 -1.85
CA THR A 478 -15.63 -9.06 -0.42
C THR A 478 -16.37 -10.35 -0.01
N ASP A 479 -17.31 -10.82 -0.83
CA ASP A 479 -18.05 -12.07 -0.56
C ASP A 479 -17.15 -13.32 -0.65
N VAL A 480 -16.15 -13.34 -1.56
CA VAL A 480 -15.13 -14.42 -1.63
C VAL A 480 -14.30 -14.45 -0.36
N LEU A 481 -13.80 -13.30 0.10
CA LEU A 481 -13.02 -13.17 1.34
C LEU A 481 -13.80 -13.65 2.56
N GLY A 482 -15.10 -13.36 2.65
CA GLY A 482 -15.96 -13.83 3.74
C GLY A 482 -16.31 -15.34 3.68
N ARG A 483 -16.02 -16.02 2.57
CA ARG A 483 -16.36 -17.46 2.39
C ARG A 483 -15.19 -18.38 2.57
N LEU A 484 -13.98 -17.93 2.32
CA LEU A 484 -12.77 -18.75 2.32
C LEU A 484 -11.77 -18.22 3.32
N PRO A 485 -11.14 -19.10 4.10
CA PRO A 485 -10.05 -18.69 4.95
C PRO A 485 -8.82 -18.31 4.12
N MET A 486 -8.02 -17.37 4.63
CA MET A 486 -6.88 -16.78 3.90
C MET A 486 -5.83 -17.81 3.51
N ASP A 487 -5.57 -18.82 4.33
CA ASP A 487 -4.64 -19.91 4.01
C ASP A 487 -5.03 -20.69 2.74
N VAL A 488 -6.31 -20.69 2.37
CA VAL A 488 -6.80 -21.31 1.12
C VAL A 488 -6.68 -20.37 -0.07
N LEU A 489 -6.89 -19.07 0.16
CA LEU A 489 -6.84 -18.05 -0.89
C LEU A 489 -5.40 -17.74 -1.32
N MET A 490 -4.46 -17.70 -0.37
CA MET A 490 -3.06 -17.35 -0.60
C MET A 490 -2.14 -18.57 -0.86
N ALA A 491 -2.68 -19.80 -0.86
CA ALA A 491 -1.88 -20.98 -1.13
C ALA A 491 -1.36 -21.00 -2.58
N ALA A 492 -0.04 -20.84 -2.74
CA ALA A 492 0.64 -20.87 -4.04
C ALA A 492 0.46 -22.21 -4.79
N GLU A 493 0.25 -23.32 -4.05
CA GLU A 493 -0.08 -24.64 -4.58
C GLU A 493 -1.40 -25.13 -3.98
N SER A 494 -2.51 -24.80 -4.63
CA SER A 494 -3.83 -25.30 -4.23
C SER A 494 -3.97 -26.80 -4.48
N SER A 495 -4.48 -27.54 -3.52
CA SER A 495 -4.93 -28.89 -3.78
C SER A 495 -6.17 -28.87 -4.70
N SER A 496 -6.42 -29.95 -5.45
CA SER A 496 -7.63 -30.05 -6.30
C SER A 496 -8.95 -29.83 -5.52
N ASN A 497 -8.93 -30.04 -4.20
CA ASN A 497 -10.07 -29.77 -3.32
C ASN A 497 -10.20 -28.27 -3.00
N ASP A 498 -9.10 -27.55 -2.90
CA ASP A 498 -9.10 -26.09 -2.65
C ASP A 498 -9.47 -25.34 -3.92
N GLU A 499 -9.00 -25.78 -5.10
CA GLU A 499 -9.47 -25.26 -6.40
C GLU A 499 -11.00 -25.38 -6.57
N ASP A 500 -11.59 -26.53 -6.15
CA ASP A 500 -13.04 -26.70 -6.16
C ASP A 500 -13.74 -25.75 -5.19
N ARG A 501 -13.20 -25.54 -3.99
CA ARG A 501 -13.74 -24.60 -3.00
C ARG A 501 -13.66 -23.14 -3.49
N ILE A 502 -12.52 -22.74 -4.05
CA ILE A 502 -12.33 -21.40 -4.62
C ILE A 502 -13.33 -21.17 -5.75
N ARG A 503 -13.44 -22.09 -6.68
CA ARG A 503 -14.41 -22.01 -7.78
C ARG A 503 -15.85 -21.89 -7.29
N GLU A 504 -16.27 -22.73 -6.30
CA GLU A 504 -17.61 -22.66 -5.72
C GLU A 504 -17.87 -21.33 -5.03
N ALA A 505 -16.89 -20.79 -4.31
CA ALA A 505 -16.99 -19.50 -3.64
C ALA A 505 -17.12 -18.35 -4.64
N VAL A 506 -16.26 -18.31 -5.67
CA VAL A 506 -16.32 -17.32 -6.77
C VAL A 506 -17.67 -17.37 -7.50
N GLU A 507 -18.13 -18.57 -7.91
CA GLU A 507 -19.45 -18.69 -8.54
C GLU A 507 -20.61 -18.24 -7.65
N ALA A 508 -20.51 -18.48 -6.33
CA ALA A 508 -21.52 -18.05 -5.38
C ALA A 508 -21.49 -16.52 -5.21
N ALA A 509 -20.31 -15.92 -5.10
CA ALA A 509 -20.11 -14.49 -4.97
C ALA A 509 -20.62 -13.74 -6.21
N VAL A 510 -20.26 -14.19 -7.41
CA VAL A 510 -20.78 -13.60 -8.66
C VAL A 510 -22.31 -13.67 -8.71
N ARG A 511 -22.91 -14.82 -8.34
CA ARG A 511 -24.38 -14.93 -8.31
C ARG A 511 -25.06 -14.00 -7.29
N SER A 512 -24.43 -13.75 -6.13
CA SER A 512 -24.99 -12.87 -5.10
C SER A 512 -24.87 -11.38 -5.48
N CYS A 513 -23.84 -11.00 -6.22
CA CYS A 513 -23.51 -9.61 -6.51
C CYS A 513 -23.99 -9.11 -7.90
N THR A 514 -24.44 -10.01 -8.80
CA THR A 514 -24.93 -9.65 -10.15
C THR A 514 -26.46 -9.85 -10.31
N GLY A 515 -27.19 -10.10 -9.22
CA GLY A 515 -28.62 -10.44 -9.19
C GLY A 515 -29.57 -9.25 -9.25
#